data_71d39d81a3a046439aa0218ec65e4dc9
#
_entry.id   71d39d81a3a046439aa0218ec65e4dc9
#
_cell.length_a   1.000
_cell.length_b   1.000
_cell.length_c   1.000
_cell.angle_alpha   90.00
_cell.angle_beta   90.00
_cell.angle_gamma   90.00
#
_symmetry.space_group_name_H-M   'P 1'
#
loop_
_entity.id
_entity.type
_entity.pdbx_description
1 polymer ?
#
loop_
_entity_poly.entity_id
_entity_poly.type
_entity_poly.pdbx_seq_one_letter_code
_entity_poly.pdbx_strand_id
1 'polypeptide(L)'
;MTTLFNQPLNVINVGIAMFSDDLKKQHVPVTHLDWTPPGQGNMQVVEALDQLADKPLAEKIAAANKIALERIIQSHPVLVGFDQAINVVPGMTRTTILHAGPPVTWENMCGAMKGAVTGALVFEGLAKDLEDAARLAASGDITFSPCHEHDCVGSMAGVTSASMFMHIVENKTYGNRAFTNLSEQMAKILRMGANDQSVIDRLNWMRDVLGPMLRDAMKIIGEID
;
A
#
# COMPACT_ATOMS: atom_id res chain seq x y z
N MET A 1 -40.02 -23.81 -28.69
CA MET A 1 -38.63 -23.73 -29.20
C MET A 1 -38.38 -22.29 -29.65
N THR A 2 -37.61 -21.54 -28.87
CA THR A 2 -37.14 -20.21 -29.29
C THR A 2 -36.11 -20.43 -30.41
N THR A 3 -36.49 -20.09 -31.63
CA THR A 3 -35.58 -20.22 -32.77
C THR A 3 -34.54 -19.10 -32.67
N LEU A 4 -33.26 -19.42 -32.82
CA LEU A 4 -32.11 -18.51 -32.83
C LEU A 4 -32.33 -17.27 -33.74
N PHE A 5 -33.08 -17.44 -34.82
CA PHE A 5 -33.34 -16.42 -35.81
C PHE A 5 -34.41 -15.38 -35.42
N ASN A 6 -35.09 -15.54 -34.27
CA ASN A 6 -36.08 -14.61 -33.76
C ASN A 6 -35.59 -13.71 -32.60
N GLN A 7 -34.30 -13.71 -32.35
CA GLN A 7 -33.67 -12.86 -31.31
C GLN A 7 -32.64 -11.93 -31.95
N PRO A 8 -32.43 -10.73 -31.37
CA PRO A 8 -31.35 -9.85 -31.80
C PRO A 8 -30.02 -10.55 -31.67
N LEU A 9 -29.19 -10.51 -32.68
CA LEU A 9 -27.83 -11.07 -32.63
C LEU A 9 -26.96 -10.21 -31.76
N ASN A 10 -26.30 -10.85 -30.78
CA ASN A 10 -25.20 -10.29 -30.03
C ASN A 10 -23.98 -11.20 -30.28
N VAL A 11 -22.95 -10.67 -30.91
CA VAL A 11 -21.78 -11.44 -31.32
C VAL A 11 -20.61 -11.13 -30.44
N ILE A 12 -19.89 -12.16 -30.02
CA ILE A 12 -18.56 -12.02 -29.39
C ILE A 12 -17.54 -12.48 -30.44
N ASN A 13 -16.64 -11.56 -30.83
CA ASN A 13 -15.55 -11.87 -31.75
C ASN A 13 -14.26 -12.04 -30.95
N VAL A 14 -13.57 -13.16 -31.15
CA VAL A 14 -12.29 -13.47 -30.52
C VAL A 14 -11.27 -13.69 -31.64
N GLY A 15 -10.14 -12.99 -31.58
CA GLY A 15 -9.05 -13.12 -32.56
C GLY A 15 -9.02 -11.97 -33.57
N ILE A 16 -9.29 -12.22 -34.85
CA ILE A 16 -9.07 -11.24 -35.92
C ILE A 16 -10.08 -10.10 -35.85
N ALA A 17 -9.60 -8.86 -35.62
CA ALA A 17 -10.44 -7.67 -35.47
C ALA A 17 -11.28 -7.35 -36.73
N MET A 18 -10.81 -7.70 -37.93
CA MET A 18 -11.46 -7.46 -39.18
C MET A 18 -12.91 -8.00 -39.22
N PHE A 19 -13.18 -9.17 -38.64
CA PHE A 19 -14.52 -9.73 -38.55
C PHE A 19 -15.46 -8.88 -37.68
N SER A 20 -14.94 -8.33 -36.58
CA SER A 20 -15.67 -7.39 -35.73
C SER A 20 -16.05 -6.12 -36.52
N ASP A 21 -15.10 -5.60 -37.29
CA ASP A 21 -15.31 -4.38 -38.06
C ASP A 21 -16.36 -4.57 -39.20
N ASP A 22 -16.35 -5.72 -39.80
CA ASP A 22 -17.36 -6.05 -40.84
C ASP A 22 -18.78 -6.23 -40.25
N LEU A 23 -18.87 -6.81 -39.05
CA LEU A 23 -20.15 -6.90 -38.33
C LEU A 23 -20.66 -5.51 -37.90
N LYS A 24 -19.77 -4.63 -37.43
CA LYS A 24 -20.11 -3.24 -37.09
C LYS A 24 -20.63 -2.46 -38.28
N LYS A 25 -20.07 -2.63 -39.50
CA LYS A 25 -20.56 -2.03 -40.73
C LYS A 25 -21.99 -2.48 -41.09
N GLN A 26 -22.34 -3.70 -40.67
CA GLN A 26 -23.70 -4.25 -40.87
C GLN A 26 -24.63 -3.93 -39.68
N HIS A 27 -24.23 -3.04 -38.77
CA HIS A 27 -24.98 -2.66 -37.58
C HIS A 27 -25.35 -3.83 -36.65
N VAL A 28 -24.55 -4.92 -36.66
CA VAL A 28 -24.69 -6.02 -35.73
C VAL A 28 -23.93 -5.69 -34.44
N PRO A 29 -24.56 -5.74 -33.25
CA PRO A 29 -23.89 -5.59 -31.99
C PRO A 29 -22.79 -6.64 -31.82
N VAL A 30 -21.53 -6.19 -31.68
CA VAL A 30 -20.38 -7.08 -31.53
C VAL A 30 -19.45 -6.56 -30.45
N THR A 31 -19.06 -7.45 -29.54
CA THR A 31 -18.00 -7.24 -28.59
C THR A 31 -16.74 -7.97 -29.09
N HIS A 32 -15.69 -7.20 -29.35
CA HIS A 32 -14.39 -7.78 -29.71
C HIS A 32 -13.54 -8.01 -28.46
N LEU A 33 -12.98 -9.21 -28.33
CA LEU A 33 -12.04 -9.60 -27.30
C LEU A 33 -10.65 -9.76 -27.92
N ASP A 34 -9.71 -8.98 -27.46
CA ASP A 34 -8.29 -9.12 -27.80
C ASP A 34 -7.70 -10.25 -26.94
N TRP A 35 -7.86 -11.47 -27.44
CA TRP A 35 -7.41 -12.66 -26.73
C TRP A 35 -5.96 -12.99 -27.08
N THR A 36 -5.17 -13.22 -26.06
CA THR A 36 -3.82 -13.78 -26.18
C THR A 36 -3.75 -15.14 -25.49
N PRO A 37 -2.94 -16.09 -26.01
CA PRO A 37 -2.80 -17.40 -25.36
C PRO A 37 -2.20 -17.26 -23.95
N PRO A 38 -2.54 -18.17 -23.01
CA PRO A 38 -1.92 -18.19 -21.69
C PRO A 38 -0.41 -18.07 -21.78
N GLY A 39 0.21 -17.29 -20.87
CA GLY A 39 1.66 -17.05 -20.88
C GLY A 39 2.18 -16.40 -22.17
N GLN A 40 1.31 -15.77 -22.97
CA GLN A 40 1.66 -15.19 -24.29
C GLN A 40 2.33 -16.22 -25.24
N GLY A 41 2.01 -17.50 -25.08
CA GLY A 41 2.60 -18.61 -25.86
C GLY A 41 3.95 -19.08 -25.35
N ASN A 42 4.45 -18.56 -24.22
CA ASN A 42 5.65 -19.09 -23.58
C ASN A 42 5.33 -20.41 -22.88
N MET A 43 5.86 -21.52 -23.40
CA MET A 43 5.58 -22.86 -22.87
C MET A 43 6.03 -23.06 -21.42
N GLN A 44 7.13 -22.45 -20.99
CA GLN A 44 7.57 -22.53 -19.58
C GLN A 44 6.57 -21.87 -18.62
N VAL A 45 5.97 -20.75 -19.05
CA VAL A 45 4.92 -20.08 -18.28
C VAL A 45 3.64 -20.91 -18.28
N VAL A 46 3.27 -21.53 -19.40
CA VAL A 46 2.11 -22.42 -19.48
C VAL A 46 2.28 -23.61 -18.55
N GLU A 47 3.42 -24.28 -18.58
CA GLU A 47 3.74 -25.40 -17.69
C GLU A 47 3.70 -25.00 -16.19
N ALA A 48 4.20 -23.82 -15.85
CA ALA A 48 4.10 -23.30 -14.49
C ALA A 48 2.65 -23.02 -14.07
N LEU A 49 1.82 -22.46 -14.96
CA LEU A 49 0.38 -22.27 -14.72
C LEU A 49 -0.36 -23.60 -14.55
N ASP A 50 -0.04 -24.60 -15.37
CA ASP A 50 -0.61 -25.94 -15.25
C ASP A 50 -0.24 -26.60 -13.92
N GLN A 51 1.01 -26.46 -13.46
CA GLN A 51 1.45 -26.92 -12.13
C GLN A 51 0.68 -26.24 -10.98
N LEU A 52 0.38 -24.94 -11.10
CA LEU A 52 -0.44 -24.21 -10.12
C LEU A 52 -1.90 -24.68 -10.13
N ALA A 53 -2.41 -25.09 -11.29
CA ALA A 53 -3.76 -25.63 -11.45
C ALA A 53 -3.86 -27.11 -11.06
N ASP A 54 -2.73 -27.81 -10.85
CA ASP A 54 -2.74 -29.22 -10.47
C ASP A 54 -3.45 -29.41 -9.13
N LYS A 55 -4.31 -30.42 -9.07
CA LYS A 55 -5.32 -30.58 -8.03
C LYS A 55 -4.78 -30.49 -6.59
N PRO A 56 -3.67 -31.15 -6.20
CA PRO A 56 -3.15 -31.10 -4.83
C PRO A 56 -2.67 -29.68 -4.44
N LEU A 57 -2.09 -28.93 -5.39
CA LEU A 57 -1.60 -27.57 -5.14
C LEU A 57 -2.75 -26.56 -5.13
N ALA A 58 -3.68 -26.68 -6.07
CA ALA A 58 -4.88 -25.86 -6.15
C ALA A 58 -5.74 -25.99 -4.87
N GLU A 59 -5.89 -27.18 -4.33
CA GLU A 59 -6.61 -27.42 -3.06
C GLU A 59 -5.89 -26.77 -1.88
N LYS A 60 -4.56 -26.81 -1.80
CA LYS A 60 -3.78 -26.10 -0.77
C LYS A 60 -3.93 -24.60 -0.87
N ILE A 61 -3.86 -24.06 -2.07
CA ILE A 61 -4.05 -22.62 -2.31
C ILE A 61 -5.47 -22.20 -1.90
N ALA A 62 -6.50 -22.97 -2.32
CA ALA A 62 -7.88 -22.66 -1.95
C ALA A 62 -8.10 -22.72 -0.44
N ALA A 63 -7.54 -23.72 0.25
CA ALA A 63 -7.63 -23.82 1.71
C ALA A 63 -6.94 -22.64 2.41
N ALA A 64 -5.73 -22.26 1.97
CA ALA A 64 -5.01 -21.11 2.52
C ALA A 64 -5.78 -19.79 2.30
N ASN A 65 -6.31 -19.59 1.10
CA ASN A 65 -7.12 -18.40 0.76
C ASN A 65 -8.40 -18.34 1.59
N LYS A 66 -9.05 -19.49 1.84
CA LYS A 66 -10.22 -19.54 2.70
C LYS A 66 -9.90 -19.10 4.13
N ILE A 67 -8.80 -19.58 4.71
CA ILE A 67 -8.35 -19.18 6.05
C ILE A 67 -8.05 -17.68 6.09
N ALA A 68 -7.34 -17.16 5.09
CA ALA A 68 -7.02 -15.73 5.01
C ALA A 68 -8.28 -14.87 4.92
N LEU A 69 -9.23 -15.26 4.07
CA LEU A 69 -10.51 -14.57 3.91
C LEU A 69 -11.32 -14.59 5.21
N GLU A 70 -11.44 -15.74 5.88
CA GLU A 70 -12.13 -15.88 7.16
C GLU A 70 -11.51 -14.96 8.22
N ARG A 71 -10.18 -14.89 8.31
CA ARG A 71 -9.48 -13.98 9.23
C ARG A 71 -9.76 -12.52 8.96
N ILE A 72 -9.83 -12.12 7.69
CA ILE A 72 -10.17 -10.73 7.30
C ILE A 72 -11.62 -10.41 7.68
N ILE A 73 -12.56 -11.28 7.32
CA ILE A 73 -14.00 -11.05 7.57
C ILE A 73 -14.34 -11.06 9.06
N GLN A 74 -13.69 -11.91 9.84
CA GLN A 74 -13.94 -12.04 11.28
C GLN A 74 -13.12 -11.06 12.13
N SER A 75 -12.25 -10.28 11.51
CA SER A 75 -11.48 -9.27 12.24
C SER A 75 -12.39 -8.18 12.79
N HIS A 76 -12.06 -7.71 13.99
CA HIS A 76 -12.72 -6.56 14.63
C HIS A 76 -11.65 -5.52 15.00
N PRO A 77 -11.25 -4.68 14.04
CA PRO A 77 -10.24 -3.66 14.27
C PRO A 77 -10.82 -2.48 15.03
N VAL A 78 -10.21 -2.09 16.12
CA VAL A 78 -10.62 -0.99 16.99
C VAL A 78 -9.45 -0.05 17.19
N LEU A 79 -9.67 1.26 17.06
CA LEU A 79 -8.68 2.28 17.38
C LEU A 79 -8.56 2.39 18.91
N VAL A 80 -7.39 2.06 19.45
CA VAL A 80 -7.16 2.02 20.91
C VAL A 80 -6.21 3.12 21.40
N GLY A 81 -5.59 3.89 20.51
CA GLY A 81 -4.70 4.94 20.95
C GLY A 81 -3.90 5.63 19.85
N PHE A 82 -3.10 6.58 20.30
CA PHE A 82 -2.10 7.30 19.51
C PHE A 82 -0.82 7.40 20.29
N ASP A 83 0.32 7.12 19.65
CA ASP A 83 1.64 7.45 20.22
C ASP A 83 2.68 7.56 19.09
N GLN A 84 3.87 8.06 19.44
CA GLN A 84 4.98 8.16 18.49
C GLN A 84 5.44 6.78 18.05
N ALA A 85 5.85 6.67 16.78
CA ALA A 85 6.29 5.42 16.19
C ALA A 85 7.41 4.74 17.01
N ILE A 86 8.36 5.50 17.55
CA ILE A 86 9.45 4.99 18.38
C ILE A 86 8.95 4.23 19.62
N ASN A 87 7.77 4.54 20.13
CA ASN A 87 7.23 3.94 21.35
C ASN A 87 6.41 2.67 21.09
N VAL A 88 5.84 2.53 19.88
CA VAL A 88 4.81 1.51 19.65
C VAL A 88 5.10 0.59 18.48
N VAL A 89 5.87 1.04 17.49
CA VAL A 89 6.17 0.24 16.29
C VAL A 89 7.31 -0.73 16.60
N PRO A 90 7.11 -2.05 16.35
CA PRO A 90 8.15 -3.04 16.59
C PRO A 90 9.45 -2.75 15.80
N GLY A 91 10.59 -2.76 16.47
CA GLY A 91 11.90 -2.57 15.84
C GLY A 91 12.23 -1.15 15.39
N MET A 92 11.38 -0.16 15.69
CA MET A 92 11.63 1.24 15.36
C MET A 92 12.80 1.80 16.18
N THR A 93 13.69 2.50 15.51
CA THR A 93 14.81 3.24 16.13
C THR A 93 14.81 4.68 15.66
N ARG A 94 15.67 5.52 16.24
CA ARG A 94 15.80 6.92 15.82
C ARG A 94 16.30 7.11 14.38
N THR A 95 17.05 6.13 13.89
CA THR A 95 17.62 6.15 12.52
C THR A 95 16.87 5.22 11.56
N THR A 96 15.73 4.67 11.96
CA THR A 96 14.88 3.85 11.10
C THR A 96 13.86 4.73 10.37
N ILE A 97 13.79 4.58 9.07
CA ILE A 97 12.73 5.14 8.22
C ILE A 97 11.98 3.96 7.60
N LEU A 98 10.72 3.81 7.97
CA LEU A 98 9.84 2.82 7.33
C LEU A 98 9.23 3.41 6.06
N HIS A 99 9.02 2.57 5.06
CA HIS A 99 8.44 2.96 3.78
C HIS A 99 7.40 1.96 3.28
N ALA A 100 6.47 2.41 2.44
CA ALA A 100 5.54 1.52 1.75
C ALA A 100 6.24 0.74 0.63
N GLY A 101 5.73 -0.45 0.32
CA GLY A 101 6.23 -1.29 -0.76
C GLY A 101 7.35 -2.26 -0.33
N PRO A 102 7.96 -2.96 -1.29
CA PRO A 102 9.01 -3.93 -1.02
C PRO A 102 10.31 -3.27 -0.56
N PRO A 103 11.29 -4.03 -0.04
CA PRO A 103 12.60 -3.49 0.30
C PRO A 103 13.21 -2.73 -0.87
N VAL A 104 13.73 -1.53 -0.61
CA VAL A 104 14.34 -0.67 -1.62
C VAL A 104 15.51 0.08 -1.00
N THR A 105 16.63 0.19 -1.73
CA THR A 105 17.77 1.00 -1.32
C THR A 105 17.56 2.47 -1.71
N TRP A 106 18.27 3.37 -1.04
CA TRP A 106 18.19 4.81 -1.32
C TRP A 106 18.33 5.16 -2.80
N GLU A 107 19.29 4.54 -3.49
CA GLU A 107 19.58 4.80 -4.91
C GLU A 107 18.37 4.50 -5.80
N ASN A 108 17.63 3.44 -5.46
CA ASN A 108 16.52 2.92 -6.26
C ASN A 108 15.16 3.52 -5.87
N MET A 109 15.10 4.38 -4.84
CA MET A 109 13.87 5.05 -4.46
C MET A 109 13.41 6.03 -5.55
N CYS A 110 12.11 6.11 -5.78
CA CYS A 110 11.52 7.12 -6.66
C CYS A 110 11.66 8.53 -6.07
N GLY A 111 11.54 9.56 -6.91
CA GLY A 111 11.71 10.96 -6.48
C GLY A 111 10.82 11.39 -5.34
N ALA A 112 9.55 10.97 -5.33
CA ALA A 112 8.62 11.28 -4.25
C ALA A 112 9.06 10.65 -2.91
N MET A 113 9.53 9.40 -2.94
CA MET A 113 10.04 8.72 -1.74
C MET A 113 11.33 9.36 -1.23
N LYS A 114 12.26 9.73 -2.13
CA LYS A 114 13.48 10.48 -1.76
C LYS A 114 13.14 11.81 -1.11
N GLY A 115 12.16 12.54 -1.66
CA GLY A 115 11.67 13.78 -1.05
C GLY A 115 11.06 13.56 0.33
N ALA A 116 10.30 12.49 0.52
CA ALA A 116 9.72 12.13 1.82
C ALA A 116 10.80 11.75 2.85
N VAL A 117 11.80 10.95 2.45
CA VAL A 117 12.92 10.57 3.32
C VAL A 117 13.72 11.79 3.76
N THR A 118 14.12 12.65 2.82
CA THR A 118 14.92 13.86 3.17
C THR A 118 14.14 14.80 4.07
N GLY A 119 12.84 15.00 3.82
CA GLY A 119 11.99 15.79 4.70
C GLY A 119 11.84 15.17 6.08
N ALA A 120 11.69 13.84 6.19
CA ALA A 120 11.62 13.15 7.48
C ALA A 120 12.93 13.28 8.27
N LEU A 121 14.10 13.17 7.64
CA LEU A 121 15.39 13.33 8.30
C LEU A 121 15.60 14.75 8.84
N VAL A 122 15.15 15.77 8.11
CA VAL A 122 15.14 17.16 8.60
C VAL A 122 14.14 17.33 9.76
N PHE A 123 12.92 16.78 9.64
CA PHE A 123 11.91 16.80 10.70
C PHE A 123 12.40 16.13 12.00
N GLU A 124 13.14 15.02 11.91
CA GLU A 124 13.71 14.34 13.07
C GLU A 124 14.95 15.06 13.66
N GLY A 125 15.45 16.11 12.99
CA GLY A 125 16.66 16.80 13.38
C GLY A 125 17.94 16.00 13.18
N LEU A 126 17.89 14.95 12.34
CA LEU A 126 19.06 14.13 11.99
C LEU A 126 19.89 14.79 10.89
N ALA A 127 19.32 15.70 10.14
CA ALA A 127 19.98 16.51 9.13
C ALA A 127 19.59 17.99 9.28
N LYS A 128 20.51 18.89 8.96
CA LYS A 128 20.29 20.35 9.07
C LYS A 128 19.48 20.93 7.91
N ASP A 129 19.57 20.31 6.75
CA ASP A 129 18.88 20.69 5.52
C ASP A 129 18.68 19.48 4.60
N LEU A 130 17.97 19.69 3.47
CA LEU A 130 17.64 18.60 2.54
C LEU A 130 18.86 18.00 1.84
N GLU A 131 19.90 18.78 1.61
CA GLU A 131 21.14 18.31 0.98
C GLU A 131 21.92 17.40 1.96
N ASP A 132 22.01 17.81 3.20
CA ASP A 132 22.59 17.02 4.30
C ASP A 132 21.79 15.72 4.51
N ALA A 133 20.46 15.81 4.51
CA ALA A 133 19.56 14.66 4.58
C ALA A 133 19.80 13.65 3.44
N ALA A 134 20.00 14.13 2.21
CA ALA A 134 20.30 13.27 1.07
C ALA A 134 21.64 12.55 1.22
N ARG A 135 22.67 13.24 1.73
CA ARG A 135 23.98 12.64 2.06
C ARG A 135 23.86 11.58 3.16
N LEU A 136 23.13 11.90 4.21
CA LEU A 136 22.89 10.98 5.33
C LEU A 136 22.09 9.74 4.87
N ALA A 137 21.07 9.92 4.03
CA ALA A 137 20.31 8.80 3.46
C ALA A 137 21.18 7.86 2.60
N ALA A 138 22.21 8.40 1.94
CA ALA A 138 23.14 7.64 1.10
C ALA A 138 24.33 7.04 1.88
N SER A 139 24.56 7.43 3.15
CA SER A 139 25.74 7.02 3.92
C SER A 139 25.69 5.56 4.41
N GLY A 140 24.49 4.99 4.53
CA GLY A 140 24.29 3.70 5.20
C GLY A 140 23.97 3.79 6.69
N ASP A 141 23.96 5.00 7.29
CA ASP A 141 23.65 5.20 8.71
C ASP A 141 22.14 5.19 9.00
N ILE A 142 21.31 5.29 7.94
CA ILE A 142 19.86 5.20 8.02
C ILE A 142 19.41 3.82 7.59
N THR A 143 18.60 3.18 8.43
CA THR A 143 17.97 1.91 8.13
C THR A 143 16.64 2.16 7.41
N PHE A 144 16.51 1.67 6.18
CA PHE A 144 15.25 1.64 5.44
C PHE A 144 14.62 0.27 5.56
N SER A 145 13.34 0.21 5.95
CA SER A 145 12.62 -1.05 6.10
C SER A 145 11.17 -0.92 5.63
N PRO A 146 10.60 -1.97 5.02
CA PRO A 146 9.20 -1.98 4.63
C PRO A 146 8.25 -1.88 5.84
N CYS A 147 7.21 -1.06 5.73
CA CYS A 147 6.19 -0.93 6.78
C CYS A 147 5.60 -2.28 7.20
N HIS A 148 5.37 -3.19 6.26
CA HIS A 148 4.74 -4.49 6.54
C HIS A 148 5.61 -5.45 7.37
N GLU A 149 6.92 -5.21 7.51
CA GLU A 149 7.81 -5.96 8.40
C GLU A 149 7.71 -5.48 9.86
N HIS A 150 6.97 -4.38 10.10
CA HIS A 150 6.82 -3.73 11.41
C HIS A 150 5.35 -3.56 11.82
N ASP A 151 4.44 -4.41 11.31
CA ASP A 151 3.00 -4.30 11.53
C ASP A 151 2.42 -2.93 11.15
N CYS A 152 3.08 -2.20 10.26
CA CYS A 152 2.69 -0.88 9.81
C CYS A 152 2.05 -0.90 8.43
N VAL A 153 1.13 0.03 8.22
CA VAL A 153 0.58 0.37 6.91
C VAL A 153 1.04 1.78 6.54
N GLY A 154 1.77 1.91 5.46
CA GLY A 154 2.20 3.19 4.89
C GLY A 154 1.41 3.56 3.64
N SER A 155 1.20 4.85 3.42
CA SER A 155 0.68 5.36 2.14
C SER A 155 1.75 5.24 1.05
N MET A 156 1.31 5.10 -0.21
CA MET A 156 2.22 5.06 -1.37
C MET A 156 3.22 6.25 -1.32
N ALA A 157 4.51 5.95 -1.51
CA ALA A 157 5.63 6.90 -1.38
C ALA A 157 5.75 7.58 0.00
N GLY A 158 4.89 7.25 0.97
CA GLY A 158 4.97 7.75 2.33
C GLY A 158 6.04 7.05 3.14
N VAL A 159 6.55 7.76 4.14
CA VAL A 159 7.51 7.23 5.10
C VAL A 159 7.01 7.44 6.52
N THR A 160 7.49 6.62 7.43
CA THR A 160 7.28 6.78 8.88
C THR A 160 8.63 6.88 9.55
N SER A 161 8.82 7.94 10.35
CA SER A 161 10.01 8.17 11.16
C SER A 161 9.68 8.13 12.65
N ALA A 162 10.70 8.13 13.50
CA ALA A 162 10.62 7.87 14.93
C ALA A 162 9.59 8.74 15.69
N SER A 163 9.55 10.04 15.41
CA SER A 163 8.70 11.00 16.12
C SER A 163 7.29 11.15 15.54
N MET A 164 6.98 10.53 14.41
CA MET A 164 5.64 10.59 13.82
C MET A 164 4.64 9.86 14.69
N PHE A 165 3.47 10.48 14.93
CA PHE A 165 2.39 9.86 15.66
C PHE A 165 1.68 8.82 14.79
N MET A 166 1.35 7.70 15.42
CA MET A 166 0.69 6.55 14.83
C MET A 166 -0.71 6.37 15.42
N HIS A 167 -1.68 6.01 14.58
CA HIS A 167 -2.87 5.32 15.06
C HIS A 167 -2.46 3.93 15.53
N ILE A 168 -2.98 3.49 16.66
CA ILE A 168 -2.79 2.15 17.19
C ILE A 168 -4.11 1.43 17.06
N VAL A 169 -4.19 0.49 16.12
CA VAL A 169 -5.38 -0.32 15.88
C VAL A 169 -5.17 -1.72 16.43
N GLU A 170 -6.07 -2.19 17.27
CA GLU A 170 -6.06 -3.53 17.82
C GLU A 170 -7.18 -4.37 17.22
N ASN A 171 -6.85 -5.52 16.73
CA ASN A 171 -7.83 -6.50 16.29
C ASN A 171 -8.35 -7.28 17.51
N LYS A 172 -9.55 -6.97 17.98
CA LYS A 172 -10.14 -7.60 19.18
C LYS A 172 -10.38 -9.10 19.02
N THR A 173 -10.54 -9.58 17.78
CA THR A 173 -10.74 -11.02 17.53
C THR A 173 -9.45 -11.80 17.72
N TYR A 174 -8.30 -11.26 17.27
CA TYR A 174 -7.05 -12.01 17.23
C TYR A 174 -5.93 -11.43 18.12
N GLY A 175 -6.13 -10.24 18.70
CA GLY A 175 -5.21 -9.61 19.64
C GLY A 175 -3.96 -8.99 19.01
N ASN A 176 -3.84 -9.03 17.68
CA ASN A 176 -2.74 -8.36 16.97
C ASN A 176 -2.99 -6.86 16.82
N ARG A 177 -1.92 -6.09 16.67
CA ARG A 177 -1.96 -4.65 16.45
C ARG A 177 -1.42 -4.30 15.09
N ALA A 178 -1.89 -3.18 14.56
CA ALA A 178 -1.39 -2.56 13.36
C ALA A 178 -1.26 -1.04 13.58
N PHE A 179 -0.32 -0.44 12.85
CA PHE A 179 0.03 0.96 13.01
C PHE A 179 -0.03 1.70 11.68
N THR A 180 -0.53 2.94 11.69
CA THR A 180 -0.48 3.84 10.53
C THR A 180 -0.28 5.27 10.98
N ASN A 181 0.57 6.02 10.29
CA ASN A 181 0.85 7.40 10.65
C ASN A 181 -0.36 8.32 10.42
N LEU A 182 -0.42 9.43 11.17
CA LEU A 182 -1.37 10.50 10.93
C LEU A 182 -1.13 11.08 9.54
N SER A 183 -2.21 11.25 8.77
CA SER A 183 -2.12 11.87 7.45
C SER A 183 -2.22 13.38 7.55
N GLU A 184 -1.36 14.09 6.82
CA GLU A 184 -1.32 15.56 6.80
C GLU A 184 -2.53 16.20 6.10
N GLN A 185 -3.27 15.46 5.27
CA GLN A 185 -4.57 15.85 4.64
C GLN A 185 -4.56 17.17 3.83
N MET A 186 -3.39 17.63 3.33
CA MET A 186 -3.22 18.90 2.65
C MET A 186 -2.68 18.73 1.24
N ALA A 187 -2.72 19.77 0.42
CA ALA A 187 -2.24 19.73 -0.98
C ALA A 187 -0.74 19.43 -1.10
N LYS A 188 0.09 20.00 -0.21
CA LYS A 188 1.51 19.69 -0.09
C LYS A 188 1.73 18.80 1.11
N ILE A 189 2.18 17.57 0.89
CA ILE A 189 2.36 16.57 1.93
C ILE A 189 3.65 15.79 1.73
N LEU A 190 4.25 15.36 2.82
CA LEU A 190 5.51 14.62 2.82
C LEU A 190 5.44 13.35 1.96
N ARG A 191 4.34 12.60 2.04
CA ARG A 191 4.14 11.35 1.27
C ARG A 191 4.15 11.53 -0.25
N MET A 192 3.99 12.76 -0.74
CA MET A 192 4.14 13.10 -2.17
C MET A 192 5.50 13.72 -2.49
N GLY A 193 6.42 13.69 -1.53
CA GLY A 193 7.78 14.20 -1.66
C GLY A 193 7.92 15.70 -1.41
N ALA A 194 6.85 16.39 -0.97
CA ALA A 194 6.95 17.78 -0.57
C ALA A 194 7.65 17.87 0.81
N ASN A 195 8.66 18.71 0.90
CA ASN A 195 9.54 18.81 2.06
C ASN A 195 10.00 20.25 2.34
N ASP A 196 9.24 21.23 1.87
CA ASP A 196 9.51 22.63 2.19
C ASP A 196 9.20 22.95 3.67
N GLN A 197 9.59 24.13 4.12
CA GLN A 197 9.45 24.54 5.53
C GLN A 197 8.02 24.41 6.02
N SER A 198 7.01 24.69 5.20
CA SER A 198 5.59 24.60 5.60
C SER A 198 5.15 23.16 5.91
N VAL A 199 5.75 22.17 5.24
CA VAL A 199 5.55 20.74 5.52
C VAL A 199 6.21 20.37 6.84
N ILE A 200 7.46 20.79 7.03
CA ILE A 200 8.21 20.53 8.27
C ILE A 200 7.52 21.16 9.49
N ASP A 201 7.05 22.40 9.37
CA ASP A 201 6.31 23.10 10.43
C ASP A 201 5.02 22.36 10.80
N ARG A 202 4.30 21.84 9.80
CA ARG A 202 3.11 21.03 10.03
C ARG A 202 3.43 19.72 10.74
N LEU A 203 4.48 19.02 10.33
CA LEU A 203 4.92 17.80 10.99
C LEU A 203 5.31 18.08 12.45
N ASN A 204 5.99 19.18 12.71
CA ASN A 204 6.29 19.61 14.07
C ASN A 204 5.01 19.89 14.88
N TRP A 205 4.04 20.62 14.31
CA TRP A 205 2.75 20.83 14.95
C TRP A 205 1.99 19.51 15.22
N MET A 206 2.03 18.57 14.26
CA MET A 206 1.42 17.25 14.45
C MET A 206 2.11 16.46 15.58
N ARG A 207 3.43 16.55 15.70
CA ARG A 207 4.19 15.91 16.78
C ARG A 207 3.95 16.56 18.13
N ASP A 208 3.96 17.89 18.18
CA ASP A 208 4.04 18.64 19.46
C ASP A 208 2.67 19.04 20.02
N VAL A 209 1.63 19.12 19.16
CA VAL A 209 0.29 19.57 19.54
C VAL A 209 -0.76 18.52 19.24
N LEU A 210 -0.97 18.17 17.97
CA LEU A 210 -2.07 17.29 17.56
C LEU A 210 -1.95 15.88 18.17
N GLY A 211 -0.79 15.27 18.05
CA GLY A 211 -0.55 13.90 18.54
C GLY A 211 -0.77 13.76 20.04
N PRO A 212 -0.15 14.61 20.89
CA PRO A 212 -0.41 14.61 22.33
C PRO A 212 -1.89 14.83 22.67
N MET A 213 -2.58 15.74 21.98
CA MET A 213 -4.01 16.00 22.18
C MET A 213 -4.86 14.76 21.86
N LEU A 214 -4.59 14.09 20.74
CA LEU A 214 -5.30 12.87 20.35
C LEU A 214 -5.01 11.73 21.33
N ARG A 215 -3.76 11.56 21.74
CA ARG A 215 -3.37 10.56 22.76
C ARG A 215 -4.11 10.77 24.08
N ASP A 216 -4.21 12.01 24.54
CA ASP A 216 -4.88 12.32 25.80
C ASP A 216 -6.40 12.20 25.67
N ALA A 217 -6.99 12.57 24.52
CA ALA A 217 -8.40 12.33 24.24
C ALA A 217 -8.75 10.83 24.27
N MET A 218 -7.91 9.97 23.71
CA MET A 218 -8.13 8.51 23.73
C MET A 218 -8.07 7.91 25.12
N LYS A 219 -7.32 8.49 26.07
CA LYS A 219 -7.36 8.06 27.48
C LYS A 219 -8.73 8.26 28.12
N ILE A 220 -9.50 9.25 27.62
CA ILE A 220 -10.85 9.56 28.11
C ILE A 220 -11.90 8.70 27.39
N ILE A 221 -11.76 8.55 26.06
CA ILE A 221 -12.70 7.84 25.20
C ILE A 221 -12.56 6.32 25.37
N GLY A 222 -11.33 5.84 25.54
CA GLY A 222 -10.97 4.43 25.65
C GLY A 222 -10.70 3.81 24.28
N GLU A 223 -11.73 3.56 23.49
CA GLU A 223 -11.60 2.95 22.16
C GLU A 223 -12.68 3.43 21.21
N ILE A 224 -12.41 3.34 19.90
CA ILE A 224 -13.33 3.72 18.81
C ILE A 224 -13.42 2.54 17.83
N ASP A 225 -14.65 2.03 17.63
CA ASP A 225 -15.00 1.00 16.65
C ASP A 225 -15.24 1.60 15.25
#